data_2c568878746ce52b4881aec2fe6e2415
#
_entry.id   2c568878746ce52b4881aec2fe6e2415
#
_cell.length_a   1.000
_cell.length_b   1.000
_cell.length_c   1.000
_cell.angle_alpha   90.00
_cell.angle_beta   90.00
_cell.angle_gamma   90.00
#
_symmetry.space_group_name_H-M   'P 1'
#
loop_
_entity.id
_entity.type
_entity.pdbx_description
1 polymer ?
#
loop_
_entity_poly.entity_id
_entity_poly.type
_entity_poly.pdbx_seq_one_letter_code
_entity_poly.pdbx_strand_id
1 'polypeptide(L)'
;YYRKPDYLLNTVTAPAGTNFSNQLLTNVGTLENKGIELTLTAHPITTKDWDWTLSYNISYNKNEITKLTFNDDPAYKGVIHTGIDGATGYNIMINAVDHPYNSFYVWEQLYDKAGNPIEGAYVDQNGDNKIDEEDLVAYKKSAPDVFMGLTSQLSYKNWDLSFALRASIGNYAYNNVQSNREAWDGSQMYDQTGFLKTRS
;
A
#
# COMPACT_ATOMS: atom_id res chain seq x y z
N TYR A 1 21.29 0.82 0.47
CA TYR A 1 21.21 -0.15 1.57
C TYR A 1 20.47 -1.42 1.16
N TYR A 2 20.73 -2.49 1.89
CA TYR A 2 20.03 -3.77 1.81
C TYR A 2 19.75 -4.26 3.23
N ARG A 3 18.52 -4.66 3.53
CA ARG A 3 18.10 -5.23 4.81
C ARG A 3 17.23 -6.46 4.58
N LYS A 4 17.54 -7.55 5.27
CA LYS A 4 16.75 -8.80 5.24
C LYS A 4 16.47 -9.24 6.67
N PRO A 5 15.48 -8.62 7.37
CA PRO A 5 15.08 -9.07 8.69
C PRO A 5 14.25 -10.36 8.61
N ASP A 6 14.60 -11.32 9.45
CA ASP A 6 13.88 -12.60 9.64
C ASP A 6 12.98 -12.52 10.88
N TYR A 7 12.18 -11.44 10.98
CA TYR A 7 11.42 -11.12 12.21
C TYR A 7 9.94 -10.85 11.94
N LEU A 8 9.41 -11.25 10.80
CA LEU A 8 7.99 -11.07 10.55
C LEU A 8 7.20 -12.08 11.38
N LEU A 9 6.47 -11.57 12.37
CA LEU A 9 5.56 -12.38 13.20
C LEU A 9 4.39 -12.88 12.35
N ASN A 10 4.16 -14.18 12.40
CA ASN A 10 2.98 -14.79 11.82
C ASN A 10 2.41 -15.84 12.77
N THR A 11 1.10 -16.06 12.68
CA THR A 11 0.42 -17.11 13.40
C THR A 11 0.45 -18.39 12.58
N VAL A 12 1.08 -19.42 13.10
CA VAL A 12 1.14 -20.74 12.48
C VAL A 12 0.34 -21.76 13.28
N THR A 13 -0.25 -22.73 12.58
CA THR A 13 -0.97 -23.82 13.23
C THR A 13 0.04 -24.76 13.89
N ALA A 14 -0.12 -24.97 15.19
CA ALA A 14 0.63 -25.98 15.94
C ALA A 14 -0.13 -27.31 15.96
N PRO A 15 0.56 -28.47 16.01
CA PRO A 15 -0.10 -29.76 16.14
C PRO A 15 -1.00 -29.80 17.36
N ALA A 16 -2.17 -30.42 17.23
CA ALA A 16 -3.13 -30.59 18.32
C ALA A 16 -2.47 -31.26 19.55
N GLY A 17 -2.69 -30.68 20.73
CA GLY A 17 -2.11 -31.17 21.97
C GLY A 17 -0.75 -30.60 22.37
N THR A 18 -0.12 -29.76 21.48
CA THR A 18 1.15 -29.11 21.81
C THR A 18 0.97 -27.72 22.41
N ASN A 19 -0.20 -27.11 22.21
CA ASN A 19 -0.56 -25.78 22.72
C ASN A 19 -2.08 -25.73 22.99
N PHE A 20 -2.50 -24.91 23.95
CA PHE A 20 -3.93 -24.72 24.28
C PHE A 20 -4.76 -24.10 23.15
N SER A 21 -4.17 -23.33 22.28
CA SER A 21 -4.87 -22.62 21.18
C SER A 21 -4.68 -23.25 19.80
N ASN A 22 -3.88 -24.30 19.66
CA ASN A 22 -3.43 -24.87 18.38
C ASN A 22 -2.86 -23.81 17.40
N GLN A 23 -2.50 -22.66 17.93
CA GLN A 23 -1.90 -21.55 17.18
C GLN A 23 -0.69 -21.03 17.94
N LEU A 24 0.38 -20.78 17.22
CA LEU A 24 1.62 -20.26 17.74
C LEU A 24 2.00 -18.98 16.97
N LEU A 25 2.10 -17.88 17.70
CA LEU A 25 2.66 -16.65 17.16
C LEU A 25 4.19 -16.74 17.20
N THR A 26 4.82 -16.74 16.06
CA THR A 26 6.28 -16.92 15.97
C THR A 26 6.88 -16.17 14.79
N ASN A 27 8.19 -15.97 14.84
CA ASN A 27 8.94 -15.33 13.76
C ASN A 27 9.24 -16.34 12.65
N VAL A 28 8.43 -16.35 11.60
CA VAL A 28 8.60 -17.23 10.43
C VAL A 28 8.78 -16.45 9.14
N GLY A 29 8.38 -15.18 9.12
CA GLY A 29 8.42 -14.37 7.92
C GLY A 29 9.76 -13.70 7.71
N THR A 30 10.12 -13.53 6.45
CA THR A 30 11.30 -12.80 6.01
C THR A 30 10.86 -11.69 5.05
N LEU A 31 11.39 -10.51 5.29
CA LEU A 31 11.14 -9.31 4.49
C LEU A 31 12.47 -8.80 3.92
N GLU A 32 12.49 -8.47 2.65
CA GLU A 32 13.64 -7.80 2.03
C GLU A 32 13.33 -6.33 1.77
N ASN A 33 14.27 -5.45 2.14
CA ASN A 33 14.24 -4.04 1.79
C ASN A 33 15.52 -3.68 1.05
N LYS A 34 15.39 -3.11 -0.14
CA LYS A 34 16.48 -2.62 -0.98
C LYS A 34 16.23 -1.18 -1.33
N GLY A 35 17.23 -0.32 -1.17
CA GLY A 35 17.02 1.09 -1.45
C GLY A 35 18.28 1.89 -1.66
N ILE A 36 18.08 3.09 -2.20
CA ILE A 36 19.12 4.09 -2.43
C ILE A 36 18.61 5.40 -1.82
N GLU A 37 19.49 6.07 -1.10
CA GLU A 37 19.23 7.37 -0.50
C GLU A 37 20.32 8.34 -0.93
N LEU A 38 19.93 9.55 -1.33
CA LEU A 38 20.82 10.63 -1.70
C LEU A 38 20.36 11.91 -1.02
N THR A 39 21.29 12.61 -0.41
CA THR A 39 21.07 13.95 0.13
C THR A 39 22.12 14.88 -0.42
N LEU A 40 21.69 16.01 -0.95
CA LEU A 40 22.54 17.06 -1.49
C LEU A 40 22.21 18.36 -0.78
N THR A 41 23.24 19.04 -0.29
CA THR A 41 23.11 20.39 0.25
C THR A 41 24.06 21.32 -0.50
N ALA A 42 23.53 22.45 -0.93
CA ALA A 42 24.27 23.46 -1.67
C ALA A 42 24.05 24.84 -1.05
N HIS A 43 25.07 25.67 -1.15
CA HIS A 43 25.01 27.08 -0.80
C HIS A 43 25.25 27.94 -2.06
N PRO A 44 24.23 28.10 -2.94
CA PRO A 44 24.41 28.76 -4.24
C PRO A 44 24.86 30.21 -4.14
N ILE A 45 24.48 30.89 -3.06
CA ILE A 45 24.85 32.27 -2.81
C ILE A 45 25.25 32.40 -1.33
N THR A 46 26.44 32.90 -1.11
CA THR A 46 26.93 33.26 0.23
C THR A 46 27.71 34.56 0.11
N THR A 47 27.10 35.66 0.52
CA THR A 47 27.69 37.01 0.50
C THR A 47 27.42 37.72 1.85
N LYS A 48 27.89 38.95 2.01
CA LYS A 48 27.62 39.72 3.21
C LYS A 48 26.11 39.97 3.46
N ASP A 49 25.34 40.15 2.39
CA ASP A 49 23.92 40.51 2.44
C ASP A 49 22.99 39.39 2.07
N TRP A 50 23.49 38.34 1.39
CA TRP A 50 22.72 37.19 0.91
C TRP A 50 23.31 35.87 1.40
N ASP A 51 22.47 35.02 1.92
CA ASP A 51 22.78 33.60 2.16
C ASP A 51 21.64 32.75 1.64
N TRP A 52 21.96 31.77 0.78
CA TRP A 52 20.98 30.85 0.24
C TRP A 52 21.46 29.41 0.43
N THR A 53 20.71 28.67 1.21
CA THR A 53 20.91 27.23 1.42
C THR A 53 19.79 26.45 0.74
N LEU A 54 20.18 25.48 -0.07
CA LEU A 54 19.28 24.55 -0.76
C LEU A 54 19.64 23.13 -0.36
N SER A 55 18.67 22.36 0.13
CA SER A 55 18.85 20.96 0.50
C SER A 55 17.81 20.10 -0.24
N TYR A 56 18.28 19.08 -0.93
CA TYR A 56 17.46 18.10 -1.64
C TYR A 56 17.77 16.71 -1.13
N ASN A 57 16.74 15.92 -0.91
CA ASN A 57 16.87 14.51 -0.60
C ASN A 57 15.94 13.68 -1.48
N ILE A 58 16.39 12.49 -1.82
CA ILE A 58 15.61 11.47 -2.51
C ILE A 58 15.91 10.11 -1.90
N SER A 59 14.89 9.33 -1.64
CA SER A 59 14.98 7.98 -1.16
C SER A 59 14.10 7.08 -2.02
N TYR A 60 14.66 6.01 -2.56
CA TYR A 60 13.96 4.94 -3.23
C TYR A 60 14.03 3.68 -2.37
N ASN A 61 12.91 3.01 -2.15
CA ASN A 61 12.86 1.78 -1.39
C ASN A 61 11.93 0.75 -2.06
N LYS A 62 12.48 -0.44 -2.35
CA LYS A 62 11.70 -1.63 -2.72
C LYS A 62 11.63 -2.56 -1.51
N ASN A 63 10.40 -2.91 -1.13
CA ASN A 63 10.08 -3.83 -0.06
C ASN A 63 9.41 -5.07 -0.66
N GLU A 64 9.76 -6.27 -0.19
CA GLU A 64 9.23 -7.54 -0.69
C GLU A 64 9.26 -8.61 0.40
N ILE A 65 8.15 -9.32 0.58
CA ILE A 65 8.07 -10.46 1.49
C ILE A 65 8.61 -11.69 0.76
N THR A 66 9.62 -12.34 1.33
CA THR A 66 10.26 -13.51 0.71
C THR A 66 9.86 -14.82 1.37
N LYS A 67 9.28 -14.77 2.58
CA LYS A 67 8.81 -15.95 3.30
C LYS A 67 7.74 -15.59 4.32
N LEU A 68 6.74 -16.45 4.51
CA LEU A 68 5.66 -16.29 5.51
C LEU A 68 5.35 -17.55 6.29
N THR A 69 5.87 -18.71 5.90
CA THR A 69 5.59 -20.02 6.52
C THR A 69 6.89 -20.77 6.81
N PHE A 70 6.86 -21.76 7.68
CA PHE A 70 8.04 -22.59 7.95
C PHE A 70 8.44 -23.44 6.74
N ASN A 71 7.44 -24.03 6.07
CA ASN A 71 7.61 -24.78 4.84
C ASN A 71 7.01 -23.99 3.68
N ASP A 72 7.63 -24.07 2.52
CA ASP A 72 7.07 -23.49 1.31
C ASP A 72 5.79 -24.23 0.95
N ASP A 73 4.66 -23.54 1.05
CA ASP A 73 3.34 -24.04 0.71
C ASP A 73 2.77 -23.18 -0.43
N PRO A 74 2.73 -23.70 -1.65
CA PRO A 74 2.20 -22.96 -2.81
C PRO A 74 0.71 -22.62 -2.69
N ALA A 75 -0.04 -23.34 -1.86
CA ALA A 75 -1.46 -23.07 -1.62
C ALA A 75 -1.69 -21.95 -0.60
N TYR A 76 -0.66 -21.53 0.13
CA TYR A 76 -0.78 -20.47 1.14
C TYR A 76 -0.80 -19.09 0.48
N LYS A 77 -1.99 -18.52 0.33
CA LYS A 77 -2.18 -17.19 -0.30
C LYS A 77 -1.55 -16.03 0.48
N GLY A 78 -1.37 -16.15 1.78
CA GLY A 78 -0.81 -15.10 2.65
C GLY A 78 -1.70 -14.74 3.84
N VAL A 79 -1.37 -13.65 4.51
CA VAL A 79 -2.13 -13.11 5.66
C VAL A 79 -3.01 -11.97 5.18
N ILE A 80 -4.33 -12.19 5.15
CA ILE A 80 -5.33 -11.17 4.80
C ILE A 80 -5.64 -10.36 6.06
N HIS A 81 -5.67 -9.04 5.92
CA HIS A 81 -5.91 -8.12 7.04
C HIS A 81 -6.52 -6.79 6.58
N THR A 82 -6.77 -5.89 7.53
CA THR A 82 -7.34 -4.56 7.33
C THR A 82 -8.76 -4.60 6.77
N GLY A 83 -9.70 -4.89 7.67
CA GLY A 83 -11.14 -4.72 7.39
C GLY A 83 -11.48 -3.27 7.07
N ILE A 84 -12.44 -3.08 6.19
CA ILE A 84 -13.01 -1.77 5.87
C ILE A 84 -14.44 -1.69 6.39
N ASP A 85 -14.79 -0.51 6.93
CA ASP A 85 -16.17 -0.22 7.30
C ASP A 85 -17.04 0.01 6.07
N GLY A 86 -18.29 -0.40 6.16
CA GLY A 86 -19.30 -0.17 5.14
C GLY A 86 -19.83 -1.42 4.47
N ALA A 87 -20.46 -1.26 3.30
CA ALA A 87 -21.24 -2.31 2.64
C ALA A 87 -20.42 -3.55 2.23
N THR A 88 -19.11 -3.42 2.05
CA THR A 88 -18.29 -4.54 1.60
C THR A 88 -17.89 -5.47 2.73
N GLY A 89 -17.58 -4.95 3.94
CA GLY A 89 -17.16 -5.77 5.09
C GLY A 89 -15.88 -6.58 4.89
N TYR A 90 -15.24 -6.46 3.73
CA TYR A 90 -14.08 -7.26 3.36
C TYR A 90 -12.77 -6.70 3.90
N ASN A 91 -11.79 -7.58 4.06
CA ASN A 91 -10.40 -7.19 4.24
C ASN A 91 -9.80 -6.85 2.88
N ILE A 92 -9.09 -5.71 2.79
CA ILE A 92 -8.59 -5.17 1.53
C ILE A 92 -7.07 -5.20 1.40
N MET A 93 -6.37 -5.79 2.35
CA MET A 93 -4.91 -5.92 2.30
C MET A 93 -4.48 -7.35 2.54
N ILE A 94 -3.35 -7.71 1.92
CA ILE A 94 -2.70 -9.00 2.07
C ILE A 94 -1.19 -8.83 2.23
N ASN A 95 -0.61 -9.67 3.06
CA ASN A 95 0.81 -9.93 3.10
C ASN A 95 1.05 -11.29 2.44
N ALA A 96 1.57 -11.29 1.21
CA ALA A 96 1.84 -12.49 0.43
C ALA A 96 3.32 -12.56 0.01
N VAL A 97 3.82 -13.76 -0.20
CA VAL A 97 5.18 -13.98 -0.73
C VAL A 97 5.30 -13.37 -2.12
N ASP A 98 6.46 -12.85 -2.47
CA ASP A 98 6.80 -12.15 -3.72
C ASP A 98 6.04 -10.83 -3.94
N HIS A 99 5.34 -10.33 -2.90
CA HIS A 99 4.63 -9.07 -2.93
C HIS A 99 5.16 -8.08 -1.88
N PRO A 100 4.98 -6.78 -2.10
CA PRO A 100 5.25 -5.77 -1.08
C PRO A 100 4.42 -5.99 0.17
N TYR A 101 4.98 -5.64 1.32
CA TYR A 101 4.24 -5.60 2.58
C TYR A 101 3.05 -4.64 2.48
N ASN A 102 1.87 -5.05 2.96
CA ASN A 102 0.62 -4.30 2.83
C ASN A 102 0.22 -4.02 1.37
N SER A 103 0.24 -5.05 0.52
CA SER A 103 -0.37 -4.99 -0.80
C SER A 103 -1.90 -4.97 -0.69
N PHE A 104 -2.57 -4.25 -1.58
CA PHE A 104 -4.03 -4.33 -1.69
C PHE A 104 -4.44 -5.70 -2.20
N TYR A 105 -5.56 -6.21 -1.69
CA TYR A 105 -6.14 -7.50 -2.05
C TYR A 105 -7.51 -7.26 -2.66
N VAL A 106 -7.56 -7.26 -3.99
CA VAL A 106 -8.68 -6.73 -4.77
C VAL A 106 -8.92 -7.57 -6.02
N TRP A 107 -10.13 -7.50 -6.58
CA TRP A 107 -10.42 -8.04 -7.91
C TRP A 107 -9.78 -7.18 -8.99
N GLU A 108 -9.22 -7.82 -10.01
CA GLU A 108 -8.66 -7.14 -11.17
C GLU A 108 -9.78 -6.71 -12.12
N GLN A 109 -9.85 -5.40 -12.41
CA GLN A 109 -10.87 -4.82 -13.28
C GLN A 109 -10.60 -5.16 -14.75
N LEU A 110 -11.64 -5.57 -15.48
CA LEU A 110 -11.61 -5.69 -16.93
C LEU A 110 -11.80 -4.34 -17.61
N TYR A 111 -11.09 -4.13 -18.72
CA TYR A 111 -11.14 -2.90 -19.51
C TYR A 111 -11.55 -3.21 -20.95
N ASP A 112 -12.28 -2.29 -21.57
CA ASP A 112 -12.58 -2.35 -22.99
C ASP A 112 -11.35 -2.02 -23.86
N LYS A 113 -11.51 -2.12 -25.21
CA LYS A 113 -10.43 -1.81 -26.15
C LYS A 113 -10.01 -0.34 -26.15
N ALA A 114 -10.82 0.55 -25.63
CA ALA A 114 -10.54 1.96 -25.48
C ALA A 114 -9.86 2.31 -24.14
N GLY A 115 -9.72 1.33 -23.23
CA GLY A 115 -9.13 1.49 -21.90
C GLY A 115 -10.11 1.95 -20.84
N ASN A 116 -11.43 1.90 -21.09
CA ASN A 116 -12.43 2.21 -20.07
C ASN A 116 -12.75 0.96 -19.25
N PRO A 117 -12.98 1.09 -17.93
CA PRO A 117 -13.38 -0.04 -17.10
C PRO A 117 -14.78 -0.52 -17.51
N ILE A 118 -14.93 -1.84 -17.62
CA ILE A 118 -16.22 -2.47 -17.87
C ILE A 118 -16.89 -2.68 -16.52
N GLU A 119 -17.99 -1.97 -16.27
CA GLU A 119 -18.68 -2.00 -15.00
C GLU A 119 -19.11 -3.42 -14.62
N GLY A 120 -18.78 -3.83 -13.39
CA GLY A 120 -19.15 -5.14 -12.83
C GLY A 120 -18.41 -6.34 -13.45
N ALA A 121 -17.42 -6.12 -14.33
CA ALA A 121 -16.65 -7.18 -14.94
C ALA A 121 -15.22 -7.23 -14.37
N TYR A 122 -14.83 -8.39 -13.86
CA TYR A 122 -13.53 -8.66 -13.28
C TYR A 122 -12.86 -9.85 -13.97
N VAL A 123 -11.56 -9.99 -13.78
CA VAL A 123 -10.80 -11.10 -14.32
C VAL A 123 -11.07 -12.35 -13.48
N ASP A 124 -11.47 -13.42 -14.14
CA ASP A 124 -11.54 -14.76 -13.56
C ASP A 124 -10.12 -15.32 -13.53
N GLN A 125 -9.50 -15.34 -12.36
CA GLN A 125 -8.09 -15.70 -12.19
C GLN A 125 -7.88 -17.21 -12.21
N ASN A 126 -8.85 -17.98 -11.73
CA ASN A 126 -8.77 -19.43 -11.64
C ASN A 126 -9.41 -20.15 -12.85
N GLY A 127 -10.20 -19.45 -13.69
CA GLY A 127 -10.83 -19.96 -14.90
C GLY A 127 -12.06 -20.84 -14.65
N ASP A 128 -12.75 -20.69 -13.53
CA ASP A 128 -13.90 -21.49 -13.17
C ASP A 128 -15.25 -20.89 -13.64
N ASN A 129 -15.22 -19.74 -14.29
CA ASN A 129 -16.34 -18.93 -14.79
C ASN A 129 -17.23 -18.34 -13.68
N LYS A 130 -16.69 -18.14 -12.51
CA LYS A 130 -17.30 -17.39 -11.42
C LYS A 130 -16.34 -16.29 -10.97
N ILE A 131 -16.89 -15.22 -10.43
CA ILE A 131 -16.08 -14.18 -9.80
C ILE A 131 -16.36 -14.23 -8.31
N ASP A 132 -15.38 -14.70 -7.55
CA ASP A 132 -15.48 -14.85 -6.10
C ASP A 132 -14.17 -14.51 -5.39
N GLU A 133 -14.03 -14.89 -4.12
CA GLU A 133 -12.84 -14.58 -3.32
C GLU A 133 -11.56 -15.30 -3.80
N GLU A 134 -11.70 -16.30 -4.67
CA GLU A 134 -10.55 -17.00 -5.24
C GLU A 134 -9.86 -16.17 -6.33
N ASP A 135 -10.58 -15.19 -6.91
CA ASP A 135 -10.07 -14.27 -7.94
C ASP A 135 -9.42 -13.00 -7.39
N LEU A 136 -9.36 -12.87 -6.07
CA LEU A 136 -8.66 -11.75 -5.45
C LEU A 136 -7.15 -11.88 -5.64
N VAL A 137 -6.51 -10.79 -6.05
CA VAL A 137 -5.07 -10.71 -6.30
C VAL A 137 -4.40 -9.65 -5.43
N ALA A 138 -3.13 -9.88 -5.10
CA ALA A 138 -2.29 -8.88 -4.50
C ALA A 138 -1.90 -7.83 -5.56
N TYR A 139 -2.32 -6.58 -5.36
CA TYR A 139 -2.15 -5.51 -6.35
C TYR A 139 -1.69 -4.23 -5.68
N LYS A 140 -0.59 -3.62 -6.19
CA LYS A 140 -0.09 -2.35 -5.67
C LYS A 140 0.13 -2.34 -4.14
N LYS A 141 0.56 -1.23 -3.60
CA LYS A 141 0.81 -1.04 -2.17
C LYS A 141 0.45 0.36 -1.70
N SER A 142 0.22 0.54 -0.42
CA SER A 142 -0.05 1.84 0.19
C SER A 142 1.20 2.69 0.39
N ALA A 143 2.37 2.05 0.59
CA ALA A 143 3.62 2.74 0.79
C ALA A 143 4.21 3.24 -0.54
N PRO A 144 4.76 4.46 -0.61
CA PRO A 144 5.44 4.96 -1.80
C PRO A 144 6.76 4.23 -2.07
N ASP A 145 7.15 4.20 -3.36
CA ASP A 145 8.46 3.73 -3.79
C ASP A 145 9.52 4.81 -3.62
N VAL A 146 9.14 6.06 -3.86
CA VAL A 146 10.06 7.21 -3.84
C VAL A 146 9.52 8.28 -2.90
N PHE A 147 10.41 8.75 -2.04
CA PHE A 147 10.22 9.98 -1.26
C PHE A 147 11.21 11.03 -1.73
N MET A 148 10.75 12.26 -1.87
CA MET A 148 11.59 13.40 -2.20
C MET A 148 11.31 14.54 -1.22
N GLY A 149 12.34 15.30 -0.90
CA GLY A 149 12.25 16.52 -0.11
C GLY A 149 13.14 17.61 -0.71
N LEU A 150 12.64 18.82 -0.73
CA LEU A 150 13.39 20.02 -1.09
C LEU A 150 13.14 21.07 -0.04
N THR A 151 14.21 21.56 0.58
CA THR A 151 14.17 22.68 1.52
C THR A 151 15.02 23.83 0.95
N SER A 152 14.48 25.02 0.95
CA SER A 152 15.16 26.24 0.56
C SER A 152 15.08 27.27 1.69
N GLN A 153 16.21 27.84 2.05
CA GLN A 153 16.33 28.93 3.02
C GLN A 153 17.13 30.05 2.36
N LEU A 154 16.51 31.19 2.23
CA LEU A 154 17.09 32.38 1.64
C LEU A 154 17.03 33.52 2.65
N SER A 155 18.18 34.04 3.02
CA SER A 155 18.32 35.23 3.87
C SER A 155 18.85 36.41 3.04
N TYR A 156 18.23 37.55 3.20
CA TYR A 156 18.69 38.82 2.62
C TYR A 156 18.62 39.93 3.68
N LYS A 157 19.77 40.38 4.16
CA LYS A 157 19.85 41.36 5.26
C LYS A 157 19.01 40.94 6.47
N ASN A 158 17.86 41.60 6.68
CA ASN A 158 16.94 41.36 7.79
C ASN A 158 15.70 40.53 7.34
N TRP A 159 15.69 39.98 6.12
CA TRP A 159 14.60 39.18 5.61
C TRP A 159 15.00 37.72 5.45
N ASP A 160 14.14 36.84 5.92
CA ASP A 160 14.30 35.40 5.76
C ASP A 160 13.08 34.81 5.05
N LEU A 161 13.33 33.99 4.03
CA LEU A 161 12.33 33.21 3.31
C LEU A 161 12.72 31.75 3.35
N SER A 162 11.83 30.90 3.87
CA SER A 162 12.06 29.47 3.83
C SER A 162 10.82 28.72 3.37
N PHE A 163 11.02 27.63 2.64
CA PHE A 163 9.97 26.68 2.31
C PHE A 163 10.51 25.25 2.28
N ALA A 164 9.61 24.29 2.48
CA ALA A 164 9.90 22.86 2.36
C ALA A 164 8.82 22.20 1.50
N LEU A 165 9.26 21.43 0.50
CA LEU A 165 8.41 20.63 -0.37
C LEU A 165 8.67 19.16 -0.09
N ARG A 166 7.61 18.35 -0.19
CA ARG A 166 7.68 16.88 -0.11
C ARG A 166 6.89 16.27 -1.24
N ALA A 167 7.40 15.18 -1.78
CA ALA A 167 6.71 14.37 -2.75
C ALA A 167 6.82 12.90 -2.38
N SER A 168 5.74 12.17 -2.61
CA SER A 168 5.65 10.71 -2.46
C SER A 168 5.12 10.14 -3.76
N ILE A 169 5.82 9.16 -4.32
CA ILE A 169 5.51 8.61 -5.64
C ILE A 169 5.42 7.10 -5.56
N GLY A 170 4.45 6.52 -6.28
CA GLY A 170 4.24 5.06 -6.34
C GLY A 170 3.38 4.51 -5.21
N ASN A 171 2.78 5.36 -4.37
CA ASN A 171 1.80 4.95 -3.39
C ASN A 171 0.38 4.98 -3.96
N TYR A 172 -0.46 4.08 -3.44
CA TYR A 172 -1.86 3.97 -3.79
C TYR A 172 -2.72 4.07 -2.53
N ALA A 173 -3.94 4.47 -2.69
CA ALA A 173 -4.91 4.54 -1.61
C ALA A 173 -6.22 3.89 -2.05
N TYR A 174 -6.80 3.07 -1.19
CA TYR A 174 -8.14 2.56 -1.40
C TYR A 174 -9.17 3.63 -1.05
N ASN A 175 -10.04 3.96 -2.00
CA ASN A 175 -11.10 4.95 -1.78
C ASN A 175 -12.33 4.31 -1.14
N ASN A 176 -12.26 4.06 0.17
CA ASN A 176 -13.37 3.45 0.90
C ASN A 176 -14.64 4.32 0.91
N VAL A 177 -14.50 5.63 0.82
CA VAL A 177 -15.67 6.54 0.78
C VAL A 177 -16.46 6.30 -0.51
N GLN A 178 -15.79 6.19 -1.65
CA GLN A 178 -16.41 5.92 -2.93
C GLN A 178 -16.97 4.50 -2.96
N SER A 179 -16.20 3.50 -2.61
CA SER A 179 -16.61 2.09 -2.54
C SER A 179 -17.90 1.92 -1.71
N ASN A 180 -17.95 2.55 -0.54
CA ASN A 180 -19.10 2.47 0.35
C ASN A 180 -20.34 3.20 -0.19
N ARG A 181 -20.14 4.31 -0.93
CA ARG A 181 -21.25 5.08 -1.52
C ARG A 181 -21.79 4.47 -2.80
N GLU A 182 -20.95 3.81 -3.57
CA GLU A 182 -21.29 3.22 -4.87
C GLU A 182 -21.68 1.74 -4.78
N ALA A 183 -21.51 1.10 -3.60
CA ALA A 183 -21.96 -0.25 -3.39
C ALA A 183 -23.47 -0.35 -3.64
N TRP A 184 -23.87 -1.24 -4.56
CA TRP A 184 -25.27 -1.53 -4.83
C TRP A 184 -25.83 -2.39 -3.70
N ASP A 185 -26.26 -1.73 -2.64
CA ASP A 185 -27.06 -2.33 -1.59
C ASP A 185 -28.43 -1.65 -1.62
N GLY A 186 -29.50 -2.44 -1.79
CA GLY A 186 -30.86 -1.92 -1.83
C GLY A 186 -31.27 -1.13 -0.58
N SER A 187 -30.57 -1.36 0.55
CA SER A 187 -30.78 -0.62 1.80
C SER A 187 -30.06 0.73 1.83
N GLN A 188 -29.05 0.92 0.96
CA GLN A 188 -28.24 2.13 0.92
C GLN A 188 -28.41 2.96 -0.36
N MET A 189 -29.55 2.82 -1.01
CA MET A 189 -29.87 3.55 -2.23
C MET A 189 -29.93 5.07 -2.02
N TYR A 190 -30.08 5.52 -0.77
CA TYR A 190 -30.10 6.92 -0.37
C TYR A 190 -28.99 7.20 0.62
N ASP A 191 -28.36 8.37 0.50
CA ASP A 191 -27.45 8.85 1.53
C ASP A 191 -28.23 9.29 2.79
N GLN A 192 -27.49 9.69 3.82
CA GLN A 192 -28.11 10.16 5.07
C GLN A 192 -28.95 11.43 4.91
N THR A 193 -28.84 12.14 3.79
CA THR A 193 -29.61 13.33 3.46
C THR A 193 -30.85 13.00 2.63
N GLY A 194 -31.06 11.72 2.27
CA GLY A 194 -32.21 11.26 1.48
C GLY A 194 -32.06 11.41 -0.04
N PHE A 195 -30.87 11.82 -0.52
CA PHE A 195 -30.58 11.87 -1.95
C PHE A 195 -30.20 10.52 -2.50
N LEU A 196 -30.68 10.23 -3.71
CA LEU A 196 -30.28 9.02 -4.42
C LEU A 196 -28.76 9.06 -4.71
N LYS A 197 -28.04 8.02 -4.32
CA LYS A 197 -26.63 7.89 -4.69
C LYS A 197 -26.55 7.68 -6.20
N THR A 198 -25.95 8.61 -6.90
CA THR A 198 -25.66 8.49 -8.33
C THR A 198 -24.32 7.78 -8.51
N ARG A 199 -24.29 6.76 -9.36
CA ARG A 199 -23.05 6.22 -9.87
C ARG A 199 -22.37 7.26 -10.76
N SER A 200 -21.11 7.53 -10.50
CA SER A 200 -20.20 8.27 -11.40
C SER A 200 -19.41 7.29 -12.21
#